data_d9bb00f90868bdb052604b33ff19ce42
#
_entry.id   d9bb00f90868bdb052604b33ff19ce42
#
_cell.length_a   1.000
_cell.length_b   1.000
_cell.length_c   1.000
_cell.angle_alpha   90.00
_cell.angle_beta   90.00
_cell.angle_gamma   90.00
#
_symmetry.space_group_name_H-M   'P 1'
#
loop_
_entity.id
_entity.type
_entity.pdbx_description
1 polymer ?
#
loop_
_entity_poly.entity_id
_entity_poly.type
_entity_poly.pdbx_seq_one_letter_code
_entity_poly.pdbx_strand_id
1 'polypeptide(L)'
;EMGFYYDVVSILGREYYFFTGSDPRYTGELLGKGASSLDNAGFYGTRPYFGRYRCIKNLNVLIEAAQSSTTITQEELNGYLGFAKTFQAYELHLAANLQYTNGIRVETSDVDNLGAFVDYDAALTAIQSLLDEALGHLNNAGSDFPFSLSSAMDGFASPSSLSSFNRGLKARIALYQNDKATALSALQSSFINPGGDMNAGPARYYSAAGGDFANNLFRVPDQADAIIAHPSYVADAEVGDARLEKVRLRPSGTLTLDDLSGDYDVWVFRSLNDPVPYMTNSELILIRAEANIGSNNSAAVDNINLVRSMNGVSDYSGGTSDSELLDEVLYQRRYSLFGLGHRWVDMRRTGKLGDLPLDRAEDDVWEKFPRPVSEPQ
;
A
#
# COMPACT_ATOMS: atom_id res chain seq x y z
N GLU A 1 4.92 -12.59 -2.11
CA GLU A 1 5.58 -11.47 -2.82
C GLU A 1 5.12 -10.08 -2.32
N MET A 2 3.88 -9.95 -1.80
CA MET A 2 3.40 -8.70 -1.15
C MET A 2 4.31 -8.27 0.01
N GLY A 3 4.75 -9.20 0.86
CA GLY A 3 5.64 -8.89 1.96
C GLY A 3 6.91 -8.17 1.53
N PHE A 4 7.52 -8.58 0.44
CA PHE A 4 8.72 -7.89 -0.08
C PHE A 4 8.45 -6.47 -0.57
N TYR A 5 7.25 -6.21 -1.08
CA TYR A 5 6.86 -4.83 -1.42
C TYR A 5 6.77 -3.98 -0.16
N TYR A 6 6.03 -4.45 0.84
CA TYR A 6 5.86 -3.69 2.09
C TYR A 6 7.18 -3.51 2.84
N ASP A 7 8.02 -4.55 2.93
CA ASP A 7 9.33 -4.45 3.58
C ASP A 7 10.17 -3.33 2.95
N VAL A 8 10.35 -3.35 1.63
CA VAL A 8 11.24 -2.35 0.99
C VAL A 8 10.66 -0.94 1.06
N VAL A 9 9.34 -0.77 0.82
CA VAL A 9 8.73 0.58 0.81
C VAL A 9 8.66 1.18 2.21
N SER A 10 8.42 0.35 3.25
CA SER A 10 8.39 0.83 4.64
C SER A 10 9.79 1.18 5.15
N ILE A 11 10.82 0.44 4.75
CA ILE A 11 12.22 0.77 5.07
C ILE A 11 12.62 2.08 4.36
N LEU A 12 12.30 2.25 3.07
CA LEU A 12 12.55 3.50 2.36
C LEU A 12 11.80 4.68 3.00
N GLY A 13 10.61 4.44 3.52
CA GLY A 13 9.78 5.42 4.24
C GLY A 13 10.23 5.69 5.67
N ARG A 14 11.31 5.07 6.14
CA ARG A 14 11.78 5.21 7.53
C ARG A 14 10.66 4.91 8.54
N GLU A 15 9.82 3.91 8.23
CA GLU A 15 8.85 3.40 9.18
C GLU A 15 9.51 2.44 10.16
N TYR A 16 10.42 1.60 9.67
CA TYR A 16 11.16 0.62 10.46
C TYR A 16 12.48 0.21 9.79
N TYR A 17 13.32 -0.46 10.53
CA TYR A 17 14.51 -1.17 10.07
C TYR A 17 14.27 -2.67 10.04
N PHE A 18 14.96 -3.38 9.17
CA PHE A 18 15.07 -4.82 9.29
C PHE A 18 16.51 -5.17 9.72
N PHE A 19 16.68 -5.54 10.96
CA PHE A 19 17.95 -5.96 11.53
C PHE A 19 18.11 -7.47 11.35
N THR A 20 19.05 -7.84 10.50
CA THR A 20 19.44 -9.23 10.25
C THR A 20 20.92 -9.32 9.95
N GLY A 21 21.60 -10.26 10.60
CA GLY A 21 23.03 -10.52 10.34
C GLY A 21 23.28 -11.24 9.01
N SER A 22 22.22 -11.75 8.36
CA SER A 22 22.35 -12.53 7.12
C SER A 22 22.38 -11.68 5.85
N ASP A 23 21.86 -10.44 5.89
CA ASP A 23 21.79 -9.57 4.73
C ASP A 23 21.98 -8.09 5.08
N PRO A 24 23.20 -7.55 4.89
CA PRO A 24 23.50 -6.16 5.23
C PRO A 24 22.85 -5.13 4.29
N ARG A 25 22.20 -5.55 3.20
CA ARG A 25 21.57 -4.63 2.24
C ARG A 25 20.32 -3.94 2.80
N TYR A 26 19.66 -4.54 3.80
CA TYR A 26 18.53 -3.91 4.47
C TYR A 26 18.91 -2.59 5.14
N THR A 27 20.09 -2.53 5.75
CA THR A 27 20.60 -1.32 6.41
C THR A 27 21.55 -0.50 5.52
N GLY A 28 22.18 -1.13 4.52
CA GLY A 28 23.07 -0.48 3.58
C GLY A 28 22.34 0.05 2.35
N GLU A 29 21.95 -0.85 1.44
CA GLU A 29 21.39 -0.51 0.13
C GLU A 29 20.06 0.26 0.25
N LEU A 30 19.10 -0.26 1.05
CA LEU A 30 17.78 0.37 1.17
C LEU A 30 17.80 1.71 1.90
N LEU A 31 18.74 1.94 2.80
CA LEU A 31 18.91 3.22 3.50
C LEU A 31 19.90 4.17 2.81
N GLY A 32 20.57 3.72 1.74
CA GLY A 32 21.48 4.54 0.96
C GLY A 32 22.81 4.85 1.65
N LYS A 33 23.31 3.93 2.50
CA LYS A 33 24.51 4.14 3.29
C LYS A 33 25.76 4.35 2.42
N GLY A 34 26.35 5.53 2.49
CA GLY A 34 27.63 5.86 1.83
C GLY A 34 27.55 5.76 0.31
N ALA A 35 28.35 4.90 -0.30
CA ALA A 35 28.34 4.68 -1.74
C ALA A 35 27.34 3.60 -2.20
N SER A 36 26.51 3.07 -1.31
CA SER A 36 25.51 2.06 -1.65
C SER A 36 24.44 2.66 -2.57
N SER A 37 23.97 1.89 -3.53
CA SER A 37 22.89 2.26 -4.45
C SER A 37 21.91 1.09 -4.60
N LEU A 38 20.66 1.39 -4.94
CA LEU A 38 19.69 0.36 -5.26
C LEU A 38 20.15 -0.39 -6.52
N ASP A 39 20.37 -1.70 -6.38
CA ASP A 39 20.84 -2.57 -7.45
C ASP A 39 19.67 -2.97 -8.38
N ASN A 40 19.77 -2.64 -9.66
CA ASN A 40 18.76 -2.95 -10.67
C ASN A 40 18.70 -4.44 -11.08
N ALA A 41 19.72 -5.24 -10.72
CA ALA A 41 19.71 -6.69 -10.80
C ALA A 41 19.44 -7.33 -9.43
N GLY A 42 19.48 -6.54 -8.38
CA GLY A 42 19.38 -6.96 -6.99
C GLY A 42 17.97 -7.43 -6.60
N PHE A 43 17.94 -8.28 -5.60
CA PHE A 43 16.73 -8.90 -5.07
C PHE A 43 15.66 -7.90 -4.59
N TYR A 44 16.08 -6.80 -3.95
CA TYR A 44 15.15 -5.82 -3.36
C TYR A 44 14.48 -4.92 -4.40
N GLY A 45 15.11 -4.70 -5.56
CA GLY A 45 14.50 -3.99 -6.68
C GLY A 45 13.65 -4.90 -7.56
N THR A 46 14.16 -6.09 -7.86
CA THR A 46 13.56 -6.98 -8.86
C THR A 46 12.38 -7.78 -8.33
N ARG A 47 12.46 -8.33 -7.12
CA ARG A 47 11.44 -9.24 -6.60
C ARG A 47 10.08 -8.57 -6.34
N PRO A 48 9.99 -7.40 -5.68
CA PRO A 48 8.73 -6.71 -5.54
C PRO A 48 8.13 -6.31 -6.89
N TYR A 49 8.94 -5.88 -7.85
CA TYR A 49 8.50 -5.50 -9.20
C TYR A 49 7.94 -6.71 -9.98
N PHE A 50 8.74 -7.77 -10.16
CA PHE A 50 8.29 -8.96 -10.90
C PHE A 50 7.15 -9.70 -10.21
N GLY A 51 7.04 -9.59 -8.91
CA GLY A 51 5.89 -10.12 -8.16
C GLY A 51 4.57 -9.52 -8.63
N ARG A 52 4.56 -8.22 -8.95
CA ARG A 52 3.38 -7.52 -9.49
C ARG A 52 3.03 -8.04 -10.87
N TYR A 53 3.99 -8.07 -11.78
CA TYR A 53 3.76 -8.53 -13.15
C TYR A 53 3.43 -10.03 -13.24
N ARG A 54 3.93 -10.85 -12.32
CA ARG A 54 3.52 -12.26 -12.24
C ARG A 54 2.03 -12.39 -11.88
N CYS A 55 1.55 -11.57 -10.94
CA CYS A 55 0.13 -11.53 -10.61
C CYS A 55 -0.70 -11.06 -11.82
N ILE A 56 -0.29 -9.97 -12.47
CA ILE A 56 -0.94 -9.44 -13.67
C ILE A 56 -1.01 -10.51 -14.78
N LYS A 57 0.08 -11.26 -15.02
CA LYS A 57 0.09 -12.36 -15.99
C LYS A 57 -0.95 -13.43 -15.65
N ASN A 58 -1.06 -13.82 -14.39
CA ASN A 58 -2.06 -14.80 -13.97
C ASN A 58 -3.49 -14.28 -14.17
N LEU A 59 -3.71 -12.97 -13.94
CA LEU A 59 -4.99 -12.33 -14.20
C LEU A 59 -5.29 -12.22 -15.70
N ASN A 60 -4.30 -12.01 -16.57
CA ASN A 60 -4.45 -12.08 -18.02
C ASN A 60 -4.88 -13.49 -18.47
N VAL A 61 -4.24 -14.53 -17.93
CA VAL A 61 -4.64 -15.94 -18.22
C VAL A 61 -6.09 -16.21 -17.77
N LEU A 62 -6.49 -15.69 -16.60
CA LEU A 62 -7.88 -15.81 -16.14
C LEU A 62 -8.86 -15.11 -17.10
N ILE A 63 -8.54 -13.90 -17.56
CA ILE A 63 -9.35 -13.13 -18.51
C ILE A 63 -9.50 -13.90 -19.82
N GLU A 64 -8.39 -14.37 -20.40
CA GLU A 64 -8.39 -15.12 -21.66
C GLU A 64 -9.20 -16.42 -21.53
N ALA A 65 -9.01 -17.17 -20.46
CA ALA A 65 -9.75 -18.40 -20.20
C ALA A 65 -11.25 -18.14 -20.05
N ALA A 66 -11.65 -17.09 -19.34
CA ALA A 66 -13.06 -16.72 -19.18
C ALA A 66 -13.68 -16.29 -20.52
N GLN A 67 -12.97 -15.46 -21.30
CA GLN A 67 -13.46 -14.99 -22.61
C GLN A 67 -13.59 -16.11 -23.66
N SER A 68 -12.73 -17.12 -23.60
CA SER A 68 -12.77 -18.27 -24.53
C SER A 68 -13.72 -19.37 -24.08
N SER A 69 -14.25 -19.32 -22.87
CA SER A 69 -15.17 -20.31 -22.34
C SER A 69 -16.53 -20.25 -23.06
N THR A 70 -17.05 -21.41 -23.39
CA THR A 70 -18.41 -21.57 -23.99
C THR A 70 -19.44 -22.08 -22.98
N THR A 71 -19.03 -22.25 -21.71
CA THR A 71 -19.85 -22.88 -20.65
C THR A 71 -20.33 -21.92 -19.58
N ILE A 72 -19.76 -20.73 -19.51
CA ILE A 72 -20.15 -19.69 -18.55
C ILE A 72 -21.16 -18.73 -19.17
N THR A 73 -22.01 -18.16 -18.33
CA THR A 73 -22.97 -17.11 -18.72
C THR A 73 -22.25 -15.76 -18.89
N GLN A 74 -22.94 -14.80 -19.52
CA GLN A 74 -22.42 -13.44 -19.66
C GLN A 74 -22.25 -12.74 -18.30
N GLU A 75 -23.10 -13.01 -17.31
CA GLU A 75 -22.98 -12.49 -15.96
C GLU A 75 -21.73 -13.05 -15.26
N GLU A 76 -21.51 -14.36 -15.38
CA GLU A 76 -20.30 -15.01 -14.84
C GLU A 76 -19.03 -14.48 -15.52
N LEU A 77 -19.03 -14.31 -16.85
CA LEU A 77 -17.92 -13.67 -17.56
C LEU A 77 -17.63 -12.28 -17.00
N ASN A 78 -18.66 -11.46 -16.81
CA ASN A 78 -18.51 -10.14 -16.22
C ASN A 78 -17.95 -10.21 -14.78
N GLY A 79 -18.33 -11.21 -14.00
CA GLY A 79 -17.77 -11.46 -12.66
C GLY A 79 -16.26 -11.70 -12.71
N TYR A 80 -15.79 -12.58 -13.61
CA TYR A 80 -14.35 -12.83 -13.80
C TYR A 80 -13.61 -11.57 -14.27
N LEU A 81 -14.14 -10.86 -15.27
CA LEU A 81 -13.48 -9.67 -15.82
C LEU A 81 -13.40 -8.52 -14.79
N GLY A 82 -14.49 -8.26 -14.09
CA GLY A 82 -14.54 -7.21 -13.07
C GLY A 82 -13.57 -7.47 -11.92
N PHE A 83 -13.49 -8.72 -11.45
CA PHE A 83 -12.52 -9.14 -10.45
C PHE A 83 -11.07 -8.99 -10.96
N ALA A 84 -10.77 -9.61 -12.10
CA ALA A 84 -9.41 -9.64 -12.63
C ALA A 84 -8.87 -8.23 -12.92
N LYS A 85 -9.66 -7.38 -13.58
CA LYS A 85 -9.24 -6.00 -13.92
C LYS A 85 -9.10 -5.11 -12.69
N THR A 86 -9.91 -5.28 -11.64
CA THR A 86 -9.73 -4.56 -10.37
C THR A 86 -8.38 -4.89 -9.74
N PHE A 87 -7.99 -6.17 -9.71
CA PHE A 87 -6.70 -6.57 -9.15
C PHE A 87 -5.52 -6.29 -10.08
N GLN A 88 -5.69 -6.30 -11.41
CA GLN A 88 -4.67 -5.79 -12.33
C GLN A 88 -4.36 -4.32 -12.06
N ALA A 89 -5.39 -3.48 -11.88
CA ALA A 89 -5.23 -2.07 -11.54
C ALA A 89 -4.47 -1.89 -10.21
N TYR A 90 -4.79 -2.69 -9.20
CA TYR A 90 -4.07 -2.70 -7.92
C TYR A 90 -2.58 -3.03 -8.09
N GLU A 91 -2.25 -4.10 -8.81
CA GLU A 91 -0.87 -4.53 -9.00
C GLU A 91 -0.06 -3.55 -9.87
N LEU A 92 -0.67 -2.99 -10.93
CA LEU A 92 -0.05 -1.94 -11.76
C LEU A 92 0.25 -0.69 -10.92
N HIS A 93 -0.67 -0.30 -10.01
CA HIS A 93 -0.45 0.82 -9.11
C HIS A 93 0.76 0.59 -8.19
N LEU A 94 0.92 -0.60 -7.63
CA LEU A 94 2.09 -0.93 -6.81
C LEU A 94 3.39 -0.92 -7.64
N ALA A 95 3.35 -1.40 -8.89
CA ALA A 95 4.50 -1.32 -9.80
C ALA A 95 4.86 0.14 -10.12
N ALA A 96 3.85 0.98 -10.38
CA ALA A 96 4.04 2.41 -10.62
C ALA A 96 4.66 3.12 -9.41
N ASN A 97 4.24 2.76 -8.20
CA ASN A 97 4.83 3.30 -6.96
C ASN A 97 6.32 2.98 -6.82
N LEU A 98 6.77 1.79 -7.24
CA LEU A 98 8.19 1.43 -7.20
C LEU A 98 9.00 2.20 -8.26
N GLN A 99 8.48 2.28 -9.49
CA GLN A 99 9.22 2.79 -10.64
C GLN A 99 9.13 4.31 -10.81
N TYR A 100 8.03 4.92 -10.35
CA TYR A 100 7.79 6.36 -10.43
C TYR A 100 8.11 6.93 -11.82
N THR A 101 9.05 7.89 -11.92
CA THR A 101 9.44 8.53 -13.19
C THR A 101 10.14 7.60 -14.19
N ASN A 102 10.51 6.38 -13.82
CA ASN A 102 10.96 5.38 -14.77
C ASN A 102 9.84 4.84 -15.66
N GLY A 103 8.58 5.02 -15.22
CA GLY A 103 7.41 4.49 -15.90
C GLY A 103 7.26 2.96 -15.77
N ILE A 104 6.12 2.47 -16.23
CA ILE A 104 5.77 1.05 -16.23
C ILE A 104 5.11 0.64 -17.56
N ARG A 105 5.02 -0.67 -17.82
CA ARG A 105 4.18 -1.20 -18.89
C ARG A 105 2.78 -1.44 -18.33
N VAL A 106 1.77 -0.85 -18.96
CA VAL A 106 0.37 -1.05 -18.62
C VAL A 106 -0.32 -2.07 -19.53
N GLU A 107 0.11 -2.16 -20.78
CA GLU A 107 -0.36 -3.17 -21.72
C GLU A 107 0.56 -4.39 -21.64
N THR A 108 0.00 -5.51 -21.17
CA THR A 108 0.74 -6.74 -20.88
C THR A 108 -0.05 -7.99 -21.22
N SER A 109 -1.12 -7.87 -22.00
CA SER A 109 -1.98 -8.99 -22.39
C SER A 109 -1.26 -9.97 -23.33
N ASP A 110 -0.47 -9.45 -24.26
CA ASP A 110 0.37 -10.25 -25.17
C ASP A 110 1.81 -10.32 -24.60
N VAL A 111 2.20 -11.50 -24.13
CA VAL A 111 3.55 -11.72 -23.52
C VAL A 111 4.68 -11.65 -24.55
N ASP A 112 4.40 -11.87 -25.83
CA ASP A 112 5.36 -11.83 -26.93
C ASP A 112 5.49 -10.41 -27.52
N ASN A 113 4.53 -9.52 -27.21
CA ASN A 113 4.50 -8.14 -27.70
C ASN A 113 3.99 -7.19 -26.60
N LEU A 114 4.78 -7.04 -25.55
CA LEU A 114 4.47 -6.13 -24.43
C LEU A 114 4.40 -4.69 -24.91
N GLY A 115 3.43 -3.92 -24.39
CA GLY A 115 3.30 -2.48 -24.67
C GLY A 115 4.54 -1.68 -24.24
N ALA A 116 4.65 -0.46 -24.74
CA ALA A 116 5.71 0.47 -24.36
C ALA A 116 5.62 0.84 -22.87
N PHE A 117 6.73 1.31 -22.30
CA PHE A 117 6.71 2.00 -21.02
C PHE A 117 5.96 3.33 -21.15
N VAL A 118 5.06 3.58 -20.24
CA VAL A 118 4.37 4.87 -20.10
C VAL A 118 4.88 5.56 -18.83
N ASP A 119 4.91 6.89 -18.81
CA ASP A 119 5.31 7.64 -17.62
C ASP A 119 4.31 7.45 -16.46
N TYR A 120 4.66 7.98 -15.29
CA TYR A 120 3.89 7.78 -14.07
C TYR A 120 2.45 8.29 -14.19
N ASP A 121 2.25 9.51 -14.72
CA ASP A 121 0.92 10.11 -14.82
C ASP A 121 0.06 9.39 -15.86
N ALA A 122 0.65 9.01 -17.01
CA ALA A 122 -0.03 8.17 -18.00
C ALA A 122 -0.38 6.79 -17.45
N ALA A 123 0.50 6.19 -16.64
CA ALA A 123 0.23 4.91 -15.97
C ALA A 123 -0.96 5.04 -15.01
N LEU A 124 -0.99 6.06 -14.14
CA LEU A 124 -2.11 6.28 -13.23
C LEU A 124 -3.43 6.53 -13.97
N THR A 125 -3.39 7.27 -15.10
CA THR A 125 -4.56 7.49 -15.96
C THR A 125 -5.07 6.18 -16.56
N ALA A 126 -4.18 5.33 -17.08
CA ALA A 126 -4.55 4.03 -17.61
C ALA A 126 -5.13 3.11 -16.51
N ILE A 127 -4.57 3.14 -15.30
CA ILE A 127 -5.07 2.39 -14.15
C ILE A 127 -6.47 2.86 -13.74
N GLN A 128 -6.75 4.18 -13.74
CA GLN A 128 -8.10 4.70 -13.49
C GLN A 128 -9.10 4.21 -14.55
N SER A 129 -8.70 4.21 -15.83
CA SER A 129 -9.53 3.72 -16.92
C SER A 129 -9.84 2.22 -16.77
N LEU A 130 -8.84 1.44 -16.37
CA LEU A 130 -9.00 0.01 -16.10
C LEU A 130 -9.96 -0.25 -14.92
N LEU A 131 -9.94 0.60 -13.88
CA LEU A 131 -10.90 0.54 -12.77
C LEU A 131 -12.31 0.88 -13.20
N ASP A 132 -12.51 1.82 -14.13
CA ASP A 132 -13.83 2.15 -14.67
C ASP A 132 -14.38 1.02 -15.56
N GLU A 133 -13.53 0.40 -16.36
CA GLU A 133 -13.87 -0.78 -17.13
C GLU A 133 -14.25 -1.95 -16.22
N ALA A 134 -13.43 -2.21 -15.17
CA ALA A 134 -13.72 -3.23 -14.18
C ALA A 134 -15.07 -2.99 -13.48
N LEU A 135 -15.39 -1.74 -13.12
CA LEU A 135 -16.68 -1.39 -12.53
C LEU A 135 -17.84 -1.67 -13.50
N GLY A 136 -17.66 -1.37 -14.79
CA GLY A 136 -18.65 -1.70 -15.80
C GLY A 136 -18.96 -3.19 -15.85
N HIS A 137 -17.95 -4.04 -15.75
CA HIS A 137 -18.11 -5.48 -15.63
C HIS A 137 -18.78 -5.89 -14.31
N LEU A 138 -18.34 -5.37 -13.17
CA LEU A 138 -18.93 -5.69 -11.86
C LEU A 138 -20.42 -5.32 -11.79
N ASN A 139 -20.81 -4.20 -12.39
CA ASN A 139 -22.22 -3.77 -12.44
C ASN A 139 -23.10 -4.68 -13.33
N ASN A 140 -22.51 -5.46 -14.25
CA ASN A 140 -23.20 -6.40 -15.12
C ASN A 140 -22.93 -7.86 -14.74
N ALA A 141 -22.23 -8.11 -13.65
CA ALA A 141 -22.09 -9.43 -13.04
C ALA A 141 -23.34 -9.74 -12.21
N GLY A 142 -23.65 -11.01 -12.01
CA GLY A 142 -24.77 -11.44 -11.15
C GLY A 142 -24.59 -11.00 -9.68
N SER A 143 -25.46 -11.49 -8.81
CA SER A 143 -25.38 -11.22 -7.37
C SER A 143 -24.12 -11.77 -6.72
N ASP A 144 -23.59 -12.85 -7.24
CA ASP A 144 -22.48 -13.61 -6.69
C ASP A 144 -21.39 -13.86 -7.73
N PHE A 145 -20.14 -14.00 -7.29
CA PHE A 145 -19.09 -14.47 -8.18
C PHE A 145 -19.26 -15.97 -8.50
N PRO A 146 -18.88 -16.44 -9.70
CA PRO A 146 -18.89 -17.87 -10.04
C PRO A 146 -17.73 -18.66 -9.39
N PHE A 147 -17.02 -18.04 -8.44
CA PHE A 147 -15.91 -18.61 -7.69
C PHE A 147 -15.93 -18.11 -6.24
N SER A 148 -15.30 -18.87 -5.35
CA SER A 148 -15.18 -18.47 -3.93
C SER A 148 -13.91 -17.65 -3.71
N LEU A 149 -14.01 -16.63 -2.85
CA LEU A 149 -12.89 -15.88 -2.34
C LEU A 149 -12.52 -16.38 -0.93
N SER A 150 -11.30 -16.08 -0.48
CA SER A 150 -10.86 -16.41 0.88
C SER A 150 -11.58 -15.56 1.93
N SER A 151 -11.58 -16.03 3.18
CA SER A 151 -12.19 -15.31 4.31
C SER A 151 -11.59 -13.91 4.56
N ALA A 152 -10.38 -13.64 4.11
CA ALA A 152 -9.81 -12.29 4.16
C ALA A 152 -10.53 -11.27 3.25
N MET A 153 -11.41 -11.75 2.36
CA MET A 153 -12.30 -10.95 1.51
C MET A 153 -13.74 -10.92 2.04
N ASP A 154 -13.98 -11.37 3.28
CA ASP A 154 -15.32 -11.31 3.85
C ASP A 154 -15.85 -9.86 3.85
N GLY A 155 -17.11 -9.70 3.41
CA GLY A 155 -17.71 -8.39 3.14
C GLY A 155 -17.37 -7.80 1.76
N PHE A 156 -16.45 -8.41 0.99
CA PHE A 156 -16.05 -7.99 -0.37
C PHE A 156 -16.13 -9.14 -1.38
N ALA A 157 -16.81 -10.21 -1.06
CA ALA A 157 -16.87 -11.45 -1.84
C ALA A 157 -18.04 -11.51 -2.85
N SER A 158 -18.66 -10.39 -3.17
CA SER A 158 -19.67 -10.27 -4.24
C SER A 158 -19.28 -9.17 -5.25
N PRO A 159 -19.81 -9.18 -6.48
CA PRO A 159 -19.58 -8.11 -7.45
C PRO A 159 -19.89 -6.71 -6.89
N SER A 160 -21.01 -6.55 -6.21
CA SER A 160 -21.45 -5.29 -5.62
C SER A 160 -20.48 -4.80 -4.53
N SER A 161 -20.07 -5.69 -3.61
CA SER A 161 -19.16 -5.30 -2.53
C SER A 161 -17.73 -5.07 -3.03
N LEU A 162 -17.26 -5.83 -4.03
CA LEU A 162 -15.97 -5.59 -4.68
C LEU A 162 -15.96 -4.25 -5.45
N SER A 163 -17.09 -3.81 -5.99
CA SER A 163 -17.24 -2.49 -6.61
C SER A 163 -16.89 -1.36 -5.63
N SER A 164 -17.23 -1.50 -4.35
CA SER A 164 -16.89 -0.50 -3.35
C SER A 164 -15.39 -0.43 -3.07
N PHE A 165 -14.67 -1.56 -3.09
CA PHE A 165 -13.20 -1.59 -3.04
C PHE A 165 -12.58 -0.97 -4.30
N ASN A 166 -13.10 -1.33 -5.48
CA ASN A 166 -12.66 -0.74 -6.76
C ASN A 166 -12.76 0.79 -6.72
N ARG A 167 -13.84 1.35 -6.18
CA ARG A 167 -14.00 2.81 -6.03
C ARG A 167 -13.06 3.41 -4.99
N GLY A 168 -12.81 2.72 -3.89
CA GLY A 168 -11.78 3.12 -2.93
C GLY A 168 -10.39 3.20 -3.57
N LEU A 169 -10.04 2.20 -4.39
CA LEU A 169 -8.77 2.20 -5.13
C LEU A 169 -8.71 3.34 -6.15
N LYS A 170 -9.80 3.63 -6.85
CA LYS A 170 -9.87 4.80 -7.74
C LYS A 170 -9.64 6.11 -6.98
N ALA A 171 -10.22 6.26 -5.78
CA ALA A 171 -10.01 7.44 -4.95
C ALA A 171 -8.53 7.61 -4.56
N ARG A 172 -7.84 6.51 -4.18
CA ARG A 172 -6.39 6.53 -3.91
C ARG A 172 -5.59 7.04 -5.11
N ILE A 173 -5.85 6.49 -6.29
CA ILE A 173 -5.11 6.82 -7.50
C ILE A 173 -5.38 8.25 -7.95
N ALA A 174 -6.63 8.71 -7.89
CA ALA A 174 -6.99 10.10 -8.18
C ALA A 174 -6.29 11.09 -7.23
N LEU A 175 -6.23 10.75 -5.92
CA LEU A 175 -5.48 11.57 -4.97
C LEU A 175 -3.99 11.64 -5.33
N TYR A 176 -3.38 10.54 -5.79
CA TYR A 176 -1.97 10.50 -6.20
C TYR A 176 -1.70 11.33 -7.46
N GLN A 177 -2.71 11.55 -8.31
CA GLN A 177 -2.68 12.48 -9.42
C GLN A 177 -3.07 13.92 -9.02
N ASN A 178 -3.28 14.19 -7.73
CA ASN A 178 -3.80 15.44 -7.21
C ASN A 178 -5.19 15.83 -7.78
N ASP A 179 -5.94 14.85 -8.31
CA ASP A 179 -7.33 15.02 -8.73
C ASP A 179 -8.28 14.78 -7.56
N LYS A 180 -8.37 15.82 -6.71
CA LYS A 180 -9.20 15.80 -5.50
C LYS A 180 -10.69 15.63 -5.79
N ALA A 181 -11.17 16.17 -6.91
CA ALA A 181 -12.57 16.08 -7.31
C ALA A 181 -12.95 14.63 -7.65
N THR A 182 -12.16 13.94 -8.45
CA THR A 182 -12.36 12.53 -8.77
C THR A 182 -12.21 11.66 -7.52
N ALA A 183 -11.25 11.97 -6.63
CA ALA A 183 -11.08 11.25 -5.37
C ALA A 183 -12.36 11.33 -4.50
N LEU A 184 -12.89 12.53 -4.29
CA LEU A 184 -14.13 12.73 -3.52
C LEU A 184 -15.34 12.05 -4.16
N SER A 185 -15.46 12.11 -5.48
CA SER A 185 -16.54 11.43 -6.21
C SER A 185 -16.46 9.91 -6.07
N ALA A 186 -15.29 9.33 -6.24
CA ALA A 186 -15.08 7.88 -6.11
C ALA A 186 -15.37 7.38 -4.68
N LEU A 187 -15.01 8.16 -3.66
CA LEU A 187 -15.29 7.83 -2.25
C LEU A 187 -16.78 7.68 -1.95
N GLN A 188 -17.66 8.37 -2.66
CA GLN A 188 -19.12 8.27 -2.45
C GLN A 188 -19.66 6.86 -2.73
N SER A 189 -19.00 6.10 -3.59
CA SER A 189 -19.36 4.74 -3.94
C SER A 189 -18.38 3.69 -3.40
N SER A 190 -17.46 4.10 -2.52
CA SER A 190 -16.50 3.21 -1.86
C SER A 190 -17.08 2.61 -0.58
N PHE A 191 -16.30 1.78 0.10
CA PHE A 191 -16.66 1.22 1.40
C PHE A 191 -16.34 2.15 2.59
N ILE A 192 -16.07 3.43 2.35
CA ILE A 192 -15.81 4.41 3.42
C ILE A 192 -16.94 4.42 4.44
N ASN A 193 -16.59 4.21 5.71
CA ASN A 193 -17.56 4.18 6.81
C ASN A 193 -17.02 4.97 8.02
N PRO A 194 -17.41 6.24 8.18
CA PRO A 194 -16.94 7.08 9.29
C PRO A 194 -17.23 6.55 10.70
N GLY A 195 -18.30 5.76 10.85
CA GLY A 195 -18.67 5.15 12.14
C GLY A 195 -18.21 3.71 12.31
N GLY A 196 -17.48 3.16 11.34
CA GLY A 196 -17.06 1.77 11.32
C GLY A 196 -15.65 1.53 11.86
N ASP A 197 -15.26 0.27 11.88
CA ASP A 197 -13.90 -0.13 12.22
C ASP A 197 -12.88 0.52 11.25
N MET A 198 -11.87 1.19 11.81
CA MET A 198 -10.82 1.87 11.06
C MET A 198 -9.94 0.89 10.26
N ASN A 199 -9.84 -0.37 10.69
CA ASN A 199 -9.05 -1.41 10.02
C ASN A 199 -9.88 -2.25 9.03
N ALA A 200 -11.20 -2.04 8.95
CA ALA A 200 -12.05 -2.76 8.01
C ALA A 200 -11.62 -2.51 6.56
N GLY A 201 -11.61 -3.57 5.77
CA GLY A 201 -11.28 -3.53 4.34
C GLY A 201 -10.92 -4.91 3.79
N PRO A 202 -10.86 -5.05 2.45
CA PRO A 202 -10.44 -6.30 1.83
C PRO A 202 -8.97 -6.55 2.09
N ALA A 203 -8.63 -7.82 2.31
CA ALA A 203 -7.27 -8.20 2.65
C ALA A 203 -6.82 -9.46 1.90
N ARG A 204 -5.52 -9.65 1.84
CA ARG A 204 -4.90 -10.86 1.34
C ARG A 204 -4.85 -11.90 2.45
N TYR A 205 -5.32 -13.10 2.14
CA TYR A 205 -5.27 -14.25 3.01
C TYR A 205 -3.84 -14.81 3.14
N TYR A 206 -3.49 -15.20 4.36
CA TYR A 206 -2.28 -15.95 4.68
C TYR A 206 -2.60 -17.11 5.62
N SER A 207 -1.84 -18.19 5.49
CA SER A 207 -1.99 -19.37 6.35
C SER A 207 -0.65 -20.07 6.48
N ALA A 208 -0.35 -20.56 7.68
CA ALA A 208 0.81 -21.40 7.96
C ALA A 208 0.55 -22.89 7.68
N ALA A 209 -0.63 -23.25 7.16
CA ALA A 209 -0.95 -24.63 6.79
C ALA A 209 -0.09 -25.11 5.61
N GLY A 210 0.14 -26.42 5.54
CA GLY A 210 0.97 -27.00 4.47
C GLY A 210 0.39 -26.73 3.09
N GLY A 211 1.18 -26.12 2.20
CA GLY A 211 0.77 -25.73 0.85
C GLY A 211 0.32 -24.26 0.71
N ASP A 212 0.05 -23.59 1.83
CA ASP A 212 -0.29 -22.16 1.86
C ASP A 212 0.96 -21.27 2.01
N PHE A 213 0.75 -19.96 1.90
CA PHE A 213 1.79 -18.96 2.15
C PHE A 213 1.55 -18.29 3.51
N ALA A 214 2.54 -18.38 4.38
CA ALA A 214 2.55 -17.67 5.65
C ALA A 214 2.82 -16.17 5.45
N ASN A 215 2.30 -15.34 6.36
CA ASN A 215 2.58 -13.91 6.39
C ASN A 215 4.04 -13.67 6.79
N ASN A 216 4.87 -13.31 5.83
CA ASN A 216 6.29 -13.05 6.04
C ASN A 216 6.60 -11.65 6.59
N LEU A 217 5.59 -10.80 6.82
CA LEU A 217 5.74 -9.54 7.55
C LEU A 217 5.68 -9.75 9.07
N PHE A 218 5.16 -10.89 9.53
CA PHE A 218 5.23 -11.26 10.94
C PHE A 218 6.65 -11.71 11.30
N ARG A 219 7.16 -11.21 12.41
CA ARG A 219 8.38 -11.69 13.07
C ARG A 219 8.09 -11.99 14.53
N VAL A 220 8.70 -13.05 15.02
CA VAL A 220 8.64 -13.36 16.46
C VAL A 220 9.35 -12.23 17.22
N PRO A 221 8.69 -11.59 18.19
CA PRO A 221 9.29 -10.48 18.91
C PRO A 221 10.53 -10.87 19.70
N ASP A 222 11.36 -9.89 20.00
CA ASP A 222 12.51 -10.02 20.89
C ASP A 222 13.61 -10.98 20.38
N GLN A 223 13.73 -11.09 19.05
CA GLN A 223 14.78 -11.85 18.39
C GLN A 223 15.89 -10.94 17.90
N ALA A 224 17.08 -11.52 17.61
CA ALA A 224 18.17 -10.80 16.97
C ALA A 224 17.89 -10.50 15.49
N ASP A 225 17.06 -11.31 14.84
CA ASP A 225 16.57 -11.12 13.46
C ASP A 225 15.16 -10.54 13.55
N ALA A 226 15.05 -9.21 13.44
CA ALA A 226 13.84 -8.49 13.82
C ALA A 226 13.54 -7.28 12.93
N ILE A 227 12.25 -6.96 12.77
CA ILE A 227 11.80 -5.69 12.22
C ILE A 227 11.59 -4.72 13.39
N ILE A 228 12.42 -3.67 13.44
CA ILE A 228 12.47 -2.70 14.53
C ILE A 228 11.85 -1.39 14.08
N ALA A 229 10.83 -0.93 14.79
CA ALA A 229 10.19 0.36 14.50
C ALA A 229 11.22 1.49 14.58
N HIS A 230 11.16 2.41 13.61
CA HIS A 230 12.03 3.61 13.66
C HIS A 230 11.79 4.36 14.99
N PRO A 231 12.84 4.78 15.71
CA PRO A 231 12.70 5.41 17.04
C PRO A 231 11.72 6.58 17.08
N SER A 232 11.66 7.37 16.00
CA SER A 232 10.74 8.51 15.89
C SER A 232 9.27 8.11 15.87
N TYR A 233 8.92 6.84 15.56
CA TYR A 233 7.51 6.40 15.58
C TYR A 233 6.90 6.52 16.99
N VAL A 234 7.66 6.14 18.00
CA VAL A 234 7.22 6.26 19.41
C VAL A 234 7.49 7.66 19.96
N ALA A 235 8.65 8.25 19.60
CA ALA A 235 9.05 9.55 20.13
C ALA A 235 8.14 10.71 19.70
N ASP A 236 7.62 10.65 18.46
CA ASP A 236 6.77 11.70 17.88
C ASP A 236 5.27 11.45 18.13
N ALA A 237 4.90 10.33 18.76
CA ALA A 237 3.50 9.98 18.99
C ALA A 237 2.85 10.87 20.04
N GLU A 238 1.61 11.24 19.81
CA GLU A 238 0.82 11.95 20.82
C GLU A 238 0.47 11.03 21.99
N VAL A 239 0.34 11.64 23.17
CA VAL A 239 0.01 10.91 24.40
C VAL A 239 -1.36 10.24 24.26
N GLY A 240 -1.43 8.95 24.51
CA GLY A 240 -2.67 8.17 24.45
C GLY A 240 -3.01 7.62 23.08
N ASP A 241 -2.18 7.82 22.06
CA ASP A 241 -2.41 7.25 20.72
C ASP A 241 -2.40 5.71 20.75
N ALA A 242 -3.59 5.12 20.58
CA ALA A 242 -3.79 3.67 20.62
C ALA A 242 -3.03 2.95 19.48
N ARG A 243 -2.65 3.67 18.41
CA ARG A 243 -1.88 3.08 17.29
C ARG A 243 -0.45 2.69 17.68
N LEU A 244 0.03 3.11 18.86
CA LEU A 244 1.27 2.62 19.44
C LEU A 244 1.22 1.12 19.78
N GLU A 245 0.03 0.50 19.82
CA GLU A 245 -0.10 -0.97 19.90
C GLU A 245 0.48 -1.73 18.68
N LYS A 246 0.76 -1.03 17.58
CA LYS A 246 1.44 -1.57 16.40
C LYS A 246 2.93 -1.81 16.61
N VAL A 247 3.46 -1.45 17.75
CA VAL A 247 4.84 -1.72 18.17
C VAL A 247 4.86 -2.30 19.58
N ARG A 248 5.92 -3.05 19.90
CA ARG A 248 6.08 -3.71 21.19
C ARG A 248 7.47 -3.45 21.75
N LEU A 249 7.54 -2.90 22.96
CA LEU A 249 8.80 -2.71 23.66
C LEU A 249 9.51 -4.07 23.83
N ARG A 250 10.79 -4.10 23.53
CA ARG A 250 11.65 -5.29 23.64
C ARG A 250 12.07 -5.53 25.09
N PRO A 251 11.71 -6.67 25.68
CA PRO A 251 12.17 -7.00 27.03
C PRO A 251 13.69 -7.15 27.15
N SER A 252 14.37 -7.59 26.08
CA SER A 252 15.84 -7.70 26.01
C SER A 252 16.55 -6.35 25.87
N GLY A 253 15.80 -5.26 25.72
CA GLY A 253 16.35 -3.90 25.53
C GLY A 253 16.66 -3.57 24.07
N THR A 254 17.42 -2.51 23.89
CA THR A 254 17.78 -1.96 22.58
C THR A 254 18.48 -2.98 21.69
N LEU A 255 17.98 -3.14 20.47
CA LEU A 255 18.70 -3.87 19.42
C LEU A 255 19.47 -2.88 18.56
N THR A 256 20.74 -3.18 18.29
CA THR A 256 21.63 -2.34 17.48
C THR A 256 22.23 -3.17 16.35
N LEU A 257 22.21 -2.62 15.14
CA LEU A 257 22.91 -3.17 13.98
C LEU A 257 23.34 -2.02 13.05
N ASP A 258 24.58 -2.06 12.59
CA ASP A 258 25.10 -1.13 11.58
C ASP A 258 24.90 0.35 11.95
N ASP A 259 25.19 0.69 13.20
CA ASP A 259 25.04 2.02 13.83
C ASP A 259 23.60 2.56 13.91
N LEU A 260 22.61 1.71 13.64
CA LEU A 260 21.20 1.96 13.87
C LEU A 260 20.73 1.23 15.12
N SER A 261 19.73 1.78 15.80
CA SER A 261 19.21 1.17 17.03
C SER A 261 17.70 1.41 17.18
N GLY A 262 17.05 0.56 17.96
CA GLY A 262 15.65 0.76 18.35
C GLY A 262 15.22 -0.19 19.46
N ASP A 263 14.18 0.21 20.16
CA ASP A 263 13.69 -0.44 21.38
C ASP A 263 12.37 -1.20 21.16
N TYR A 264 11.77 -1.08 19.99
CA TYR A 264 10.43 -1.62 19.74
C TYR A 264 10.42 -2.51 18.51
N ASP A 265 9.96 -3.76 18.68
CA ASP A 265 9.60 -4.63 17.57
C ASP A 265 8.34 -4.11 16.88
N VAL A 266 8.28 -4.22 15.53
CA VAL A 266 7.04 -3.99 14.78
C VAL A 266 6.04 -5.10 15.10
N TRP A 267 4.80 -4.71 15.45
CA TRP A 267 3.75 -5.60 15.92
C TRP A 267 2.42 -5.38 15.17
N VAL A 268 2.49 -4.93 13.92
CA VAL A 268 1.33 -4.74 13.03
C VAL A 268 0.68 -6.08 12.74
N PHE A 269 1.47 -7.09 12.43
CA PHE A 269 1.05 -8.47 12.25
C PHE A 269 1.51 -9.29 13.46
N ARG A 270 0.62 -10.10 14.03
CA ARG A 270 0.82 -10.81 15.31
C ARG A 270 0.95 -12.32 15.14
N SER A 271 0.72 -12.81 13.90
CA SER A 271 0.85 -14.23 13.56
C SER A 271 1.17 -14.44 12.08
N LEU A 272 1.59 -15.67 11.77
CA LEU A 272 1.81 -16.13 10.38
C LEU A 272 0.51 -16.20 9.55
N ASN A 273 -0.65 -16.11 10.19
CA ASN A 273 -1.96 -16.20 9.54
C ASN A 273 -2.65 -14.84 9.37
N ASP A 274 -2.08 -13.77 9.93
CA ASP A 274 -2.73 -12.46 9.88
C ASP A 274 -2.84 -11.98 8.44
N PRO A 275 -4.04 -11.55 8.02
CA PRO A 275 -4.26 -11.02 6.68
C PRO A 275 -3.55 -9.67 6.52
N VAL A 276 -3.13 -9.39 5.29
CA VAL A 276 -2.53 -8.09 4.93
C VAL A 276 -3.55 -7.28 4.13
N PRO A 277 -3.99 -6.11 4.62
CA PRO A 277 -5.02 -5.32 3.95
C PRO A 277 -4.53 -4.78 2.60
N TYR A 278 -5.40 -4.80 1.60
CA TYR A 278 -5.22 -4.06 0.35
C TYR A 278 -5.52 -2.58 0.53
N MET A 279 -6.48 -2.30 1.40
CA MET A 279 -6.95 -0.96 1.74
C MET A 279 -7.74 -1.02 3.05
N THR A 280 -7.68 0.05 3.84
CA THR A 280 -8.44 0.15 5.10
C THR A 280 -9.42 1.31 5.07
N ASN A 281 -10.44 1.25 5.92
CA ASN A 281 -11.39 2.35 6.11
C ASN A 281 -10.69 3.64 6.57
N SER A 282 -9.70 3.54 7.47
CA SER A 282 -8.92 4.70 7.91
C SER A 282 -8.19 5.38 6.75
N GLU A 283 -7.70 4.61 5.78
CA GLU A 283 -7.10 5.18 4.57
C GLU A 283 -8.11 5.99 3.77
N LEU A 284 -9.33 5.46 3.55
CA LEU A 284 -10.38 6.17 2.80
C LEU A 284 -10.81 7.47 3.49
N ILE A 285 -10.91 7.47 4.82
CA ILE A 285 -11.22 8.67 5.61
C ILE A 285 -10.09 9.71 5.45
N LEU A 286 -8.82 9.27 5.47
CA LEU A 286 -7.68 10.17 5.31
C LEU A 286 -7.51 10.66 3.84
N ILE A 287 -7.90 9.85 2.84
CA ILE A 287 -8.04 10.31 1.45
C ILE A 287 -9.10 11.42 1.38
N ARG A 288 -10.24 11.23 2.04
CA ARG A 288 -11.30 12.26 2.08
C ARG A 288 -10.85 13.52 2.80
N ALA A 289 -10.09 13.40 3.90
CA ALA A 289 -9.50 14.54 4.58
C ALA A 289 -8.62 15.34 3.63
N GLU A 290 -7.64 14.70 3.01
CA GLU A 290 -6.69 15.34 2.09
C GLU A 290 -7.38 15.95 0.87
N ALA A 291 -8.35 15.25 0.28
CA ALA A 291 -9.06 15.74 -0.90
C ALA A 291 -9.92 16.98 -0.62
N ASN A 292 -10.31 17.23 0.63
CA ASN A 292 -11.03 18.44 1.03
C ASN A 292 -10.11 19.66 1.28
N ILE A 293 -8.80 19.45 1.44
CA ILE A 293 -7.86 20.57 1.67
C ILE A 293 -7.87 21.53 0.48
N GLY A 294 -8.00 22.82 0.76
CA GLY A 294 -8.05 23.90 -0.22
C GLY A 294 -9.42 24.15 -0.83
N SER A 295 -10.39 23.23 -0.65
CA SER A 295 -11.77 23.44 -1.09
C SER A 295 -12.76 23.50 0.07
N ASN A 296 -12.53 22.73 1.14
CA ASN A 296 -13.34 22.68 2.34
C ASN A 296 -12.48 22.24 3.54
N ASN A 297 -11.67 23.15 4.06
CA ASN A 297 -10.75 22.87 5.15
C ASN A 297 -11.48 22.45 6.45
N SER A 298 -12.72 22.90 6.69
CA SER A 298 -13.52 22.42 7.81
C SER A 298 -13.82 20.94 7.70
N ALA A 299 -14.24 20.47 6.52
CA ALA A 299 -14.46 19.04 6.30
C ALA A 299 -13.16 18.22 6.38
N ALA A 300 -12.01 18.80 6.00
CA ALA A 300 -10.73 18.16 6.23
C ALA A 300 -10.46 17.94 7.72
N VAL A 301 -10.64 18.98 8.55
CA VAL A 301 -10.51 18.91 10.02
C VAL A 301 -11.48 17.90 10.62
N ASP A 302 -12.74 17.86 10.19
CA ASP A 302 -13.72 16.89 10.68
C ASP A 302 -13.27 15.44 10.44
N ASN A 303 -12.70 15.15 9.27
CA ASN A 303 -12.19 13.81 8.96
C ASN A 303 -10.89 13.48 9.72
N ILE A 304 -10.02 14.45 9.92
CA ILE A 304 -8.83 14.33 10.78
C ILE A 304 -9.27 13.98 12.20
N ASN A 305 -10.21 14.75 12.78
CA ASN A 305 -10.72 14.54 14.14
C ASN A 305 -11.41 13.19 14.30
N LEU A 306 -12.10 12.71 13.27
CA LEU A 306 -12.67 11.38 13.28
C LEU A 306 -11.57 10.29 13.46
N VAL A 307 -10.49 10.36 12.72
CA VAL A 307 -9.38 9.41 12.86
C VAL A 307 -8.69 9.57 14.21
N ARG A 308 -8.48 10.79 14.68
CA ARG A 308 -7.87 11.11 15.98
C ARG A 308 -8.71 10.53 17.14
N SER A 309 -10.00 10.84 17.17
CA SER A 309 -10.89 10.39 18.25
C SER A 309 -11.02 8.87 18.32
N MET A 310 -11.09 8.18 17.18
CA MET A 310 -11.13 6.72 17.11
C MET A 310 -9.85 6.03 17.60
N ASN A 311 -8.75 6.79 17.71
CA ASN A 311 -7.47 6.31 18.21
C ASN A 311 -7.11 6.91 19.58
N GLY A 312 -8.06 7.52 20.29
CA GLY A 312 -7.85 8.05 21.63
C GLY A 312 -7.06 9.35 21.70
N VAL A 313 -6.87 10.03 20.57
CA VAL A 313 -6.13 11.29 20.47
C VAL A 313 -7.13 12.45 20.49
N SER A 314 -6.77 13.54 21.17
CA SER A 314 -7.58 14.76 21.23
C SER A 314 -7.82 15.37 19.86
N ASP A 315 -8.89 16.17 19.72
CA ASP A 315 -9.16 16.89 18.47
C ASP A 315 -7.97 17.75 18.05
N TYR A 316 -7.80 17.89 16.74
CA TYR A 316 -6.77 18.73 16.15
C TYR A 316 -6.97 20.19 16.54
N SER A 317 -5.91 20.81 17.04
CA SER A 317 -5.90 22.20 17.51
C SER A 317 -4.87 23.08 16.81
N GLY A 318 -4.24 22.54 15.73
CA GLY A 318 -3.27 23.27 14.92
C GLY A 318 -3.92 24.26 13.94
N GLY A 319 -3.10 24.85 13.07
CA GLY A 319 -3.58 25.76 12.05
C GLY A 319 -4.39 25.08 10.94
N THR A 320 -5.16 25.85 10.19
CA THR A 320 -6.07 25.34 9.15
C THR A 320 -5.69 25.81 7.75
N SER A 321 -4.46 26.26 7.56
CA SER A 321 -3.92 26.47 6.21
C SER A 321 -3.75 25.13 5.48
N ASP A 322 -3.74 25.15 4.17
CA ASP A 322 -3.64 23.93 3.36
C ASP A 322 -2.37 23.12 3.69
N SER A 323 -1.24 23.81 3.94
CA SER A 323 0.00 23.13 4.30
C SER A 323 -0.06 22.49 5.68
N GLU A 324 -0.61 23.18 6.69
CA GLU A 324 -0.74 22.65 8.05
C GLU A 324 -1.69 21.43 8.09
N LEU A 325 -2.79 21.50 7.36
CA LEU A 325 -3.72 20.37 7.24
C LEU A 325 -3.10 19.20 6.48
N LEU A 326 -2.29 19.45 5.44
CA LEU A 326 -1.57 18.38 4.75
C LEU A 326 -0.57 17.70 5.68
N ASP A 327 0.17 18.48 6.47
CA ASP A 327 1.12 17.95 7.46
C ASP A 327 0.40 17.07 8.49
N GLU A 328 -0.75 17.52 8.99
CA GLU A 328 -1.55 16.72 9.92
C GLU A 328 -2.11 15.45 9.26
N VAL A 329 -2.61 15.51 8.03
CA VAL A 329 -3.07 14.31 7.31
C VAL A 329 -1.92 13.32 7.14
N LEU A 330 -0.73 13.77 6.75
CA LEU A 330 0.45 12.91 6.62
C LEU A 330 0.89 12.31 7.95
N TYR A 331 0.78 13.08 9.04
CA TYR A 331 1.01 12.59 10.40
C TYR A 331 0.00 11.48 10.75
N GLN A 332 -1.29 11.70 10.52
CA GLN A 332 -2.32 10.69 10.79
C GLN A 332 -2.14 9.45 9.90
N ARG A 333 -1.73 9.62 8.63
CA ARG A 333 -1.42 8.51 7.72
C ARG A 333 -0.23 7.69 8.20
N ARG A 334 0.82 8.34 8.73
CA ARG A 334 2.00 7.67 9.29
C ARG A 334 1.62 6.64 10.36
N TYR A 335 0.69 6.98 11.26
CA TYR A 335 0.27 6.10 12.34
C TYR A 335 -0.81 5.10 11.91
N SER A 336 -1.80 5.54 11.15
CA SER A 336 -2.90 4.67 10.71
C SER A 336 -2.44 3.60 9.72
N LEU A 337 -1.49 3.93 8.84
CA LEU A 337 -1.03 3.07 7.75
C LEU A 337 0.41 2.53 7.97
N PHE A 338 0.90 2.59 9.19
CA PHE A 338 2.23 2.11 9.57
C PHE A 338 2.47 0.66 9.12
N GLY A 339 3.58 0.43 8.42
CA GLY A 339 3.97 -0.89 7.92
C GLY A 339 3.16 -1.38 6.71
N LEU A 340 2.30 -0.54 6.12
CA LEU A 340 1.49 -0.86 4.95
C LEU A 340 2.00 -0.21 3.64
N GLY A 341 3.25 0.29 3.64
CA GLY A 341 3.95 0.76 2.45
C GLY A 341 3.44 2.08 1.87
N HIS A 342 2.86 2.95 2.69
CA HIS A 342 2.33 4.24 2.24
C HIS A 342 3.29 5.42 2.42
N ARG A 343 4.03 5.47 3.56
CA ARG A 343 4.77 6.66 3.97
C ARG A 343 5.76 7.16 2.91
N TRP A 344 6.59 6.29 2.34
CA TRP A 344 7.55 6.67 1.30
C TRP A 344 6.86 7.32 0.08
N VAL A 345 5.76 6.72 -0.39
CA VAL A 345 4.99 7.25 -1.52
C VAL A 345 4.32 8.57 -1.15
N ASP A 346 3.76 8.69 0.06
CA ASP A 346 3.13 9.91 0.55
C ASP A 346 4.13 11.06 0.63
N MET A 347 5.31 10.84 1.21
CA MET A 347 6.36 11.85 1.32
C MET A 347 6.85 12.29 -0.07
N ARG A 348 6.97 11.35 -1.02
CA ARG A 348 7.37 11.65 -2.39
C ARG A 348 6.35 12.48 -3.14
N ARG A 349 5.08 12.04 -3.17
CA ARG A 349 4.02 12.72 -3.93
C ARG A 349 3.68 14.11 -3.40
N THR A 350 3.99 14.39 -2.14
CA THR A 350 3.79 15.71 -1.50
C THR A 350 5.05 16.57 -1.47
N GLY A 351 6.14 16.12 -2.11
CA GLY A 351 7.41 16.85 -2.16
C GLY A 351 8.19 16.90 -0.85
N LYS A 352 7.91 15.99 0.07
CA LYS A 352 8.46 15.95 1.44
C LYS A 352 9.45 14.81 1.68
N LEU A 353 10.04 14.23 0.62
CA LEU A 353 11.05 13.17 0.80
C LEU A 353 12.21 13.61 1.68
N GLY A 354 12.61 14.88 1.58
CA GLY A 354 13.68 15.46 2.40
C GLY A 354 13.35 15.57 3.90
N ASP A 355 12.09 15.36 4.30
CA ASP A 355 11.68 15.35 5.71
C ASP A 355 11.81 13.95 6.35
N LEU A 356 12.16 12.94 5.55
CA LEU A 356 12.46 11.61 6.10
C LEU A 356 13.78 11.65 6.87
N PRO A 357 13.85 11.00 8.06
CA PRO A 357 15.06 11.04 8.86
C PRO A 357 16.25 10.36 8.18
N LEU A 358 17.43 10.96 8.36
CA LEU A 358 18.72 10.37 8.06
C LEU A 358 19.38 10.02 9.38
N ASP A 359 19.45 8.73 9.71
CA ASP A 359 19.88 8.29 11.04
C ASP A 359 21.41 8.21 11.17
N ARG A 360 22.08 8.04 10.02
CA ARG A 360 23.54 8.14 9.88
C ARG A 360 23.86 9.23 8.88
N ALA A 361 24.98 9.92 9.08
CA ALA A 361 25.40 11.05 8.23
C ALA A 361 25.62 10.67 6.76
N GLU A 362 25.78 9.39 6.47
CA GLU A 362 26.03 8.84 5.16
C GLU A 362 24.79 8.15 4.52
N ASP A 363 23.62 8.19 5.20
CA ASP A 363 22.36 7.69 4.64
C ASP A 363 21.80 8.62 3.56
N ASP A 364 21.01 8.07 2.64
CA ASP A 364 20.34 8.80 1.58
C ASP A 364 18.87 8.37 1.48
N VAL A 365 18.06 9.14 0.76
CA VAL A 365 16.65 8.89 0.52
C VAL A 365 16.40 8.64 -0.95
N TRP A 366 15.96 7.43 -1.28
CA TRP A 366 15.65 7.04 -2.65
C TRP A 366 14.30 7.60 -3.10
N GLU A 367 14.27 8.18 -4.28
CA GLU A 367 13.02 8.64 -4.91
C GLU A 367 12.27 7.49 -5.59
N LYS A 368 12.99 6.52 -6.16
CA LYS A 368 12.44 5.41 -6.93
C LYS A 368 13.40 4.23 -6.97
N PHE A 369 12.88 3.05 -7.25
CA PHE A 369 13.71 1.92 -7.62
C PHE A 369 14.24 2.06 -9.06
N PRO A 370 15.45 1.61 -9.34
CA PRO A 370 15.93 1.54 -10.71
C PRO A 370 15.09 0.52 -11.50
N ARG A 371 14.96 0.75 -12.83
CA ARG A 371 14.31 -0.24 -13.69
C ARG A 371 15.13 -1.53 -13.67
N PRO A 372 14.50 -2.72 -13.48
CA PRO A 372 15.23 -3.99 -13.52
C PRO A 372 15.99 -4.17 -14.82
N VAL A 373 17.24 -4.63 -14.74
CA VAL A 373 18.12 -4.82 -15.89
C VAL A 373 17.58 -5.82 -16.90
N SER A 374 16.75 -6.76 -16.46
CA SER A 374 16.11 -7.77 -17.31
C SER A 374 14.85 -7.26 -18.04
N GLU A 375 14.38 -6.04 -17.74
CA GLU A 375 13.32 -5.43 -18.54
C GLU A 375 13.85 -5.02 -19.90
N PRO A 376 13.26 -5.48 -21.01
CA PRO A 376 13.64 -5.02 -22.34
C PRO A 376 13.48 -3.51 -22.48
N GLN A 377 14.45 -2.87 -23.09
CA GLN A 377 14.44 -1.42 -23.32
C GLN A 377 13.38 -1.04 -24.35
#